data_13447cdd2cf30e24d0564ce0d8be86d0
#
_entry.id   13447cdd2cf30e24d0564ce0d8be86d0
#
_cell.length_a   1.000
_cell.length_b   1.000
_cell.length_c   1.000
_cell.angle_alpha   90.00
_cell.angle_beta   90.00
_cell.angle_gamma   90.00
#
_symmetry.space_group_name_H-M   'P 1'
#
loop_
_entity.id
_entity.type
_entity.pdbx_description
1 polymer ?
#
loop_
_entity_poly.entity_id
_entity_poly.type
_entity_poly.pdbx_seq_one_letter_code
_entity_poly.pdbx_strand_id
1 'polypeptide(L)'
;MVYLVFPSSWHPSQPYLSLPSLKAYLHMHGIQDVKQRDLAIELLDHLCTWERTKPLYERIITELRELGQKPRHSQFEKDKYAKLREAEEIIPSLKYEIDAAKDSLRCEDFYNLDRYMESLKIIDVWLDNILAPYFPSQLTVIGSQTRYSPYSTKEVIESFTNPNENFFYDIYKEHYLPSILKEDIDIFGISITSVEQIIPGLTLAHLVKQAAPHIHITAGGSVFTKLVDRMERDGTPVFQFLDSMIVHEGETPLLKLVEEVRGGGDLSKVPNLVWEDKGQVKVNRPFAKEELNNLPTPDFDGMPLDLYLSPERVLPIMGSRGCYWERCAFCSIPFDHMDFHVRYAENVVNDVKKLKEKYNCDYFFFTDEALPINFMRTFATKIVEADLDIKWTGELKFEKSLLTENRMELLYESGCRKLIFGLESYNQRVLDSMKKGVELEVVDRIVEECVRIGIGMHFYLITGFPTETPDEARESVDFVVNNQRVLASRGFSCIISQFDLEKGTPLEKNPSAWGITELHTPPEHDLSLGYSYKIDTGMNSDEAEVLYRELQEKINEKVKTFPDNYSLSDGLLYLGHNQEELTPS
;
A
#
# COMPACT_ATOMS: atom_id res chain seq x y z
N MET A 1 26.33 -9.87 3.12
CA MET A 1 24.98 -10.37 2.76
C MET A 1 24.09 -9.26 2.24
N VAL A 2 23.02 -9.59 1.50
CA VAL A 2 21.96 -8.65 1.11
C VAL A 2 20.86 -8.67 2.18
N TYR A 3 20.53 -7.51 2.72
CA TYR A 3 19.50 -7.37 3.75
C TYR A 3 18.37 -6.47 3.23
N LEU A 4 17.19 -7.04 3.01
CA LEU A 4 16.03 -6.36 2.44
C LEU A 4 14.98 -6.04 3.50
N VAL A 5 14.45 -4.82 3.47
CA VAL A 5 13.48 -4.34 4.46
C VAL A 5 12.29 -3.70 3.77
N PHE A 6 11.10 -4.03 4.26
CA PHE A 6 9.88 -3.31 3.98
C PHE A 6 9.54 -2.45 5.21
N PRO A 7 9.56 -1.11 5.12
CA PRO A 7 9.34 -0.25 6.27
C PRO A 7 7.85 -0.11 6.61
N SER A 8 7.52 0.45 7.78
CA SER A 8 6.15 0.85 8.12
C SER A 8 5.71 1.99 7.18
N SER A 9 4.46 2.15 6.78
CA SER A 9 3.24 1.45 7.17
C SER A 9 2.72 0.61 6.02
N TRP A 10 1.97 -0.43 6.32
CA TRP A 10 1.31 -1.27 5.33
C TRP A 10 0.15 -2.04 5.96
N HIS A 11 -0.74 -2.57 5.14
CA HIS A 11 -1.87 -3.40 5.57
C HIS A 11 -1.41 -4.60 6.41
N PRO A 12 -2.03 -4.85 7.58
CA PRO A 12 -1.52 -5.85 8.51
C PRO A 12 -1.96 -7.30 8.21
N SER A 13 -2.76 -7.54 7.17
CA SER A 13 -3.35 -8.86 6.91
C SER A 13 -2.53 -9.73 5.96
N GLN A 14 -1.56 -9.14 5.25
CA GLN A 14 -0.72 -9.86 4.29
C GLN A 14 0.63 -9.18 4.05
N PRO A 15 1.69 -9.94 3.65
CA PRO A 15 2.97 -9.37 3.24
C PRO A 15 2.87 -8.62 1.91
N TYR A 16 3.84 -7.73 1.67
CA TYR A 16 4.04 -7.11 0.37
C TYR A 16 4.92 -8.01 -0.53
N LEU A 17 4.66 -8.02 -1.85
CA LEU A 17 5.30 -8.97 -2.77
C LEU A 17 6.77 -8.65 -3.08
N SER A 18 7.24 -7.39 -2.93
CA SER A 18 8.54 -6.95 -3.42
C SER A 18 9.71 -7.76 -2.86
N LEU A 19 9.80 -7.89 -1.53
CA LEU A 19 10.94 -8.58 -0.91
C LEU A 19 10.98 -10.07 -1.27
N PRO A 20 9.87 -10.85 -1.19
CA PRO A 20 9.86 -12.24 -1.60
C PRO A 20 10.25 -12.46 -3.07
N SER A 21 9.86 -11.55 -3.98
CA SER A 21 10.23 -11.61 -5.40
C SER A 21 11.72 -11.35 -5.60
N LEU A 22 12.25 -10.28 -5.00
CA LEU A 22 13.66 -9.91 -5.09
C LEU A 22 14.58 -11.01 -4.50
N LYS A 23 14.20 -11.55 -3.34
CA LYS A 23 14.94 -12.65 -2.72
C LYS A 23 14.95 -13.89 -3.61
N ALA A 24 13.80 -14.30 -4.13
CA ALA A 24 13.72 -15.46 -5.02
C ALA A 24 14.56 -15.27 -6.28
N TYR A 25 14.57 -14.06 -6.84
CA TYR A 25 15.37 -13.74 -8.02
C TYR A 25 16.87 -13.80 -7.75
N LEU A 26 17.32 -13.24 -6.63
CA LEU A 26 18.73 -13.34 -6.19
C LEU A 26 19.15 -14.79 -5.95
N HIS A 27 18.32 -15.59 -5.27
CA HIS A 27 18.56 -17.03 -5.06
C HIS A 27 18.70 -17.80 -6.38
N MET A 28 17.84 -17.52 -7.36
CA MET A 28 17.90 -18.14 -8.69
C MET A 28 19.24 -17.86 -9.39
N HIS A 29 19.85 -16.70 -9.13
CA HIS A 29 21.13 -16.30 -9.69
C HIS A 29 22.34 -16.60 -8.78
N GLY A 30 22.15 -17.44 -7.76
CA GLY A 30 23.25 -17.94 -6.92
C GLY A 30 23.62 -17.07 -5.72
N ILE A 31 22.96 -15.95 -5.49
CA ILE A 31 23.12 -15.10 -4.29
C ILE A 31 22.25 -15.69 -3.18
N GLN A 32 22.83 -16.54 -2.31
CA GLN A 32 22.07 -17.26 -1.27
C GLN A 32 22.01 -16.52 0.07
N ASP A 33 22.92 -15.61 0.34
CA ASP A 33 23.03 -14.84 1.57
C ASP A 33 22.12 -13.60 1.56
N VAL A 34 20.81 -13.86 1.44
CA VAL A 34 19.75 -12.84 1.40
C VAL A 34 18.84 -13.00 2.62
N LYS A 35 18.66 -11.91 3.36
CA LYS A 35 17.72 -11.81 4.47
C LYS A 35 16.63 -10.77 4.15
N GLN A 36 15.41 -11.05 4.57
CA GLN A 36 14.30 -10.12 4.40
C GLN A 36 13.52 -9.92 5.70
N ARG A 37 12.99 -8.72 5.90
CA ARG A 37 12.17 -8.36 7.07
C ARG A 37 11.04 -7.41 6.69
N ASP A 38 9.87 -7.68 7.20
CA ASP A 38 8.73 -6.77 7.14
C ASP A 38 8.62 -6.01 8.47
N LEU A 39 9.17 -4.79 8.49
CA LEU A 39 9.10 -3.94 9.68
C LEU A 39 7.73 -3.28 9.86
N ALA A 40 6.84 -3.31 8.87
CA ALA A 40 5.49 -2.80 9.03
C ALA A 40 4.73 -3.66 10.06
N ILE A 41 4.66 -4.96 9.83
CA ILE A 41 3.95 -5.86 10.74
C ILE A 41 4.72 -6.09 12.05
N GLU A 42 6.07 -6.14 12.01
CA GLU A 42 6.87 -6.29 13.22
C GLU A 42 6.70 -5.10 14.17
N LEU A 43 6.68 -3.86 13.65
CA LEU A 43 6.45 -2.65 14.44
C LEU A 43 5.04 -2.63 15.02
N LEU A 44 4.04 -2.95 14.21
CA LEU A 44 2.65 -3.01 14.67
C LEU A 44 2.51 -4.03 15.81
N ASP A 45 3.02 -5.25 15.66
CA ASP A 45 2.99 -6.27 16.71
C ASP A 45 3.75 -5.83 17.97
N HIS A 46 4.90 -5.16 17.80
CA HIS A 46 5.67 -4.60 18.91
C HIS A 46 4.84 -3.58 19.70
N LEU A 47 4.26 -2.61 19.00
CA LEU A 47 3.48 -1.53 19.61
C LEU A 47 2.16 -2.02 20.21
N CYS A 48 1.56 -3.07 19.67
CA CYS A 48 0.35 -3.69 20.19
C CYS A 48 0.61 -4.81 21.21
N THR A 49 1.75 -4.78 21.90
CA THR A 49 2.10 -5.73 22.97
C THR A 49 2.43 -4.98 24.25
N TRP A 50 1.60 -5.16 25.32
CA TRP A 50 1.75 -4.42 26.57
C TRP A 50 3.15 -4.50 27.17
N GLU A 51 3.71 -5.71 27.30
CA GLU A 51 5.02 -5.90 27.93
C GLU A 51 6.16 -5.18 27.18
N ARG A 52 6.02 -4.99 25.86
CA ARG A 52 7.00 -4.28 25.04
C ARG A 52 6.81 -2.75 25.08
N THR A 53 5.60 -2.28 25.31
CA THR A 53 5.24 -0.84 25.30
C THR A 53 5.18 -0.23 26.70
N LYS A 54 5.33 -1.02 27.73
CA LYS A 54 5.39 -0.54 29.13
C LYS A 54 6.40 0.60 29.35
N PRO A 55 7.61 0.60 28.76
CA PRO A 55 8.54 1.76 28.87
C PRO A 55 7.97 3.04 28.27
N LEU A 56 7.19 2.96 27.17
CA LEU A 56 6.50 4.13 26.60
C LEU A 56 5.44 4.67 27.56
N TYR A 57 4.69 3.81 28.23
CA TYR A 57 3.73 4.25 29.25
C TYR A 57 4.43 4.91 30.44
N GLU A 58 5.56 4.40 30.91
CA GLU A 58 6.37 5.03 31.96
C GLU A 58 6.88 6.42 31.52
N ARG A 59 7.23 6.58 30.24
CA ARG A 59 7.58 7.87 29.64
C ARG A 59 6.39 8.83 29.62
N ILE A 60 5.16 8.37 29.29
CA ILE A 60 3.93 9.17 29.34
C ILE A 60 3.77 9.77 30.74
N ILE A 61 3.85 8.95 31.79
CA ILE A 61 3.70 9.39 33.18
C ILE A 61 4.79 10.40 33.58
N THR A 62 6.01 10.21 33.10
CA THR A 62 7.14 11.10 33.39
C THR A 62 6.96 12.45 32.72
N GLU A 63 6.70 12.48 31.41
CA GLU A 63 6.49 13.72 30.64
C GLU A 63 5.26 14.50 31.13
N LEU A 64 4.17 13.78 31.46
CA LEU A 64 2.97 14.39 32.04
C LEU A 64 3.28 15.13 33.35
N ARG A 65 4.09 14.52 34.24
CA ARG A 65 4.51 15.12 35.50
C ARG A 65 5.41 16.33 35.28
N GLU A 66 6.37 16.23 34.37
CA GLU A 66 7.29 17.32 34.03
C GLU A 66 6.53 18.52 33.44
N LEU A 67 5.64 18.30 32.48
CA LEU A 67 4.80 19.35 31.92
C LEU A 67 3.90 19.96 32.99
N GLY A 68 3.27 19.16 33.86
CA GLY A 68 2.40 19.64 34.93
C GLY A 68 3.09 20.57 35.96
N GLN A 69 4.41 20.52 36.06
CA GLN A 69 5.21 21.40 36.96
C GLN A 69 5.62 22.71 36.30
N LYS A 70 5.48 22.87 34.97
CA LYS A 70 5.86 24.11 34.29
C LYS A 70 4.89 25.25 34.62
N PRO A 71 5.39 26.45 34.94
CA PRO A 71 4.55 27.60 35.33
C PRO A 71 3.80 28.23 34.14
N ARG A 72 4.25 27.98 32.91
CA ARG A 72 3.62 28.46 31.67
C ARG A 72 3.84 27.44 30.56
N HIS A 73 2.84 27.27 29.70
CA HIS A 73 2.87 26.38 28.54
C HIS A 73 2.63 27.15 27.24
N SER A 74 3.35 26.80 26.17
CA SER A 74 2.97 27.14 24.81
C SER A 74 1.66 26.42 24.43
N GLN A 75 1.04 26.79 23.32
CA GLN A 75 -0.16 26.06 22.84
C GLN A 75 0.16 24.60 22.57
N PHE A 76 1.25 24.31 21.88
CA PHE A 76 1.74 22.96 21.62
C PHE A 76 1.90 22.12 22.90
N GLU A 77 2.50 22.69 23.96
CA GLU A 77 2.67 21.98 25.24
C GLU A 77 1.33 21.72 25.94
N LYS A 78 0.35 22.62 25.79
CA LYS A 78 -1.01 22.37 26.30
C LYS A 78 -1.68 21.20 25.59
N ASP A 79 -1.57 21.17 24.26
CA ASP A 79 -2.17 20.13 23.45
C ASP A 79 -1.48 18.78 23.72
N LYS A 80 -0.14 18.75 23.81
CA LYS A 80 0.63 17.58 24.23
C LYS A 80 0.26 17.12 25.64
N TYR A 81 0.11 18.05 26.59
CA TYR A 81 -0.32 17.71 27.95
C TYR A 81 -1.71 17.09 27.97
N ALA A 82 -2.66 17.61 27.19
CA ALA A 82 -4.00 17.03 27.05
C ALA A 82 -3.93 15.60 26.52
N LYS A 83 -3.09 15.35 25.48
CA LYS A 83 -2.90 14.02 24.90
C LYS A 83 -2.27 13.02 25.88
N LEU A 84 -1.26 13.45 26.64
CA LEU A 84 -0.64 12.62 27.68
C LEU A 84 -1.62 12.29 28.81
N ARG A 85 -2.51 13.22 29.20
CA ARG A 85 -3.57 12.99 30.19
C ARG A 85 -4.59 11.96 29.69
N GLU A 86 -5.02 12.08 28.45
CA GLU A 86 -5.90 11.10 27.81
C GLU A 86 -5.27 9.70 27.85
N ALA A 87 -3.99 9.59 27.48
CA ALA A 87 -3.26 8.34 27.50
C ALA A 87 -3.10 7.74 28.90
N GLU A 88 -2.84 8.58 29.93
CA GLU A 88 -2.79 8.13 31.34
C GLU A 88 -4.11 7.51 31.80
N GLU A 89 -5.25 8.03 31.32
CA GLU A 89 -6.58 7.56 31.68
C GLU A 89 -6.98 6.28 30.90
N ILE A 90 -6.64 6.20 29.60
CA ILE A 90 -7.10 5.14 28.70
C ILE A 90 -6.24 3.87 28.80
N ILE A 91 -4.91 4.00 28.76
CA ILE A 91 -3.98 2.85 28.70
C ILE A 91 -4.19 1.83 29.82
N PRO A 92 -4.44 2.21 31.11
CA PRO A 92 -4.65 1.24 32.19
C PRO A 92 -5.79 0.25 31.97
N SER A 93 -6.83 0.61 31.21
CA SER A 93 -7.91 -0.30 30.85
C SER A 93 -7.52 -1.15 29.64
N LEU A 94 -7.02 -0.53 28.57
CA LEU A 94 -6.70 -1.20 27.32
C LEU A 94 -5.52 -2.18 27.39
N LYS A 95 -4.58 -2.01 28.33
CA LYS A 95 -3.43 -2.91 28.48
C LYS A 95 -3.78 -4.39 28.73
N TYR A 96 -5.01 -4.68 29.17
CA TYR A 96 -5.50 -6.04 29.35
C TYR A 96 -6.26 -6.55 28.12
N GLU A 97 -6.60 -5.66 27.20
CA GLU A 97 -7.42 -5.94 26.02
C GLU A 97 -6.60 -6.01 24.73
N ILE A 98 -5.46 -5.27 24.66
CA ILE A 98 -4.69 -5.13 23.43
C ILE A 98 -4.15 -6.46 22.87
N ASP A 99 -3.61 -7.32 23.71
CA ASP A 99 -3.13 -8.63 23.27
C ASP A 99 -4.30 -9.52 22.82
N ALA A 100 -5.43 -9.50 23.54
CA ALA A 100 -6.64 -10.23 23.16
C ALA A 100 -7.25 -9.71 21.84
N ALA A 101 -7.21 -8.40 21.59
CA ALA A 101 -7.68 -7.81 20.34
C ALA A 101 -6.84 -8.29 19.14
N LYS A 102 -5.50 -8.33 19.29
CA LYS A 102 -4.62 -8.92 18.26
C LYS A 102 -4.93 -10.39 18.00
N ASP A 103 -5.08 -11.17 19.08
CA ASP A 103 -5.32 -12.61 18.97
C ASP A 103 -6.70 -12.90 18.36
N SER A 104 -7.70 -12.06 18.63
CA SER A 104 -9.03 -12.14 18.01
C SER A 104 -8.97 -11.98 16.48
N LEU A 105 -8.08 -11.12 15.96
CA LEU A 105 -7.88 -10.96 14.52
C LEU A 105 -7.10 -12.12 13.87
N ARG A 106 -6.49 -12.99 14.66
CA ARG A 106 -5.72 -14.17 14.21
C ARG A 106 -6.45 -15.51 14.39
N CYS A 107 -7.73 -15.48 14.77
CA CYS A 107 -8.52 -16.68 15.01
C CYS A 107 -9.94 -16.56 14.44
N GLU A 108 -10.81 -17.53 14.74
CA GLU A 108 -12.22 -17.57 14.28
C GLU A 108 -13.04 -16.31 14.62
N ASP A 109 -12.69 -15.57 15.68
CA ASP A 109 -13.35 -14.31 16.05
C ASP A 109 -13.26 -13.25 14.94
N PHE A 110 -12.23 -13.32 14.07
CA PHE A 110 -12.08 -12.48 12.88
C PHE A 110 -13.32 -12.49 11.99
N TYR A 111 -13.98 -13.65 11.85
CA TYR A 111 -15.15 -13.80 10.97
C TYR A 111 -16.45 -13.29 11.59
N ASN A 112 -16.42 -12.87 12.85
CA ASN A 112 -17.51 -12.15 13.50
C ASN A 112 -17.31 -10.64 13.34
N LEU A 113 -18.17 -9.98 12.56
CA LEU A 113 -18.02 -8.56 12.23
C LEU A 113 -17.91 -7.65 13.47
N ASP A 114 -18.71 -7.90 14.51
CA ASP A 114 -18.69 -7.08 15.74
C ASP A 114 -17.34 -7.23 16.46
N ARG A 115 -16.83 -8.47 16.59
CA ARG A 115 -15.52 -8.76 17.19
C ARG A 115 -14.38 -8.16 16.38
N TYR A 116 -14.43 -8.30 15.07
CA TYR A 116 -13.45 -7.71 14.16
C TYR A 116 -13.36 -6.18 14.33
N MET A 117 -14.52 -5.49 14.28
CA MET A 117 -14.58 -4.03 14.43
C MET A 117 -14.15 -3.57 15.82
N GLU A 118 -14.55 -4.29 16.87
CA GLU A 118 -14.13 -4.01 18.26
C GLU A 118 -12.61 -4.12 18.39
N SER A 119 -12.02 -5.20 17.86
CA SER A 119 -10.57 -5.43 17.92
C SER A 119 -9.78 -4.34 17.20
N LEU A 120 -10.18 -3.96 15.99
CA LEU A 120 -9.52 -2.87 15.25
C LEU A 120 -9.62 -1.54 16.00
N LYS A 121 -10.79 -1.23 16.56
CA LYS A 121 -10.99 -0.01 17.36
C LYS A 121 -10.09 0.01 18.61
N ILE A 122 -9.97 -1.13 19.31
CA ILE A 122 -9.07 -1.24 20.46
C ILE A 122 -7.63 -0.98 20.02
N ILE A 123 -7.18 -1.55 18.90
CA ILE A 123 -5.82 -1.37 18.38
C ILE A 123 -5.59 0.10 17.99
N ASP A 124 -6.50 0.75 17.26
CA ASP A 124 -6.33 2.15 16.86
C ASP A 124 -6.28 3.09 18.07
N VAL A 125 -7.20 2.92 19.04
CA VAL A 125 -7.19 3.72 20.27
C VAL A 125 -5.93 3.47 21.09
N TRP A 126 -5.46 2.22 21.13
CA TRP A 126 -4.20 1.87 21.80
C TRP A 126 -3.00 2.58 21.16
N LEU A 127 -2.84 2.46 19.83
CA LEU A 127 -1.72 3.06 19.08
C LEU A 127 -1.68 4.58 19.24
N ASP A 128 -2.82 5.25 19.12
CA ASP A 128 -2.94 6.70 19.27
C ASP A 128 -2.53 7.17 20.69
N ASN A 129 -2.78 6.36 21.72
CA ASN A 129 -2.47 6.73 23.09
C ASN A 129 -1.07 6.29 23.54
N ILE A 130 -0.58 5.11 23.14
CA ILE A 130 0.76 4.65 23.55
C ILE A 130 1.88 5.49 22.91
N LEU A 131 1.61 6.12 21.77
CA LEU A 131 2.52 7.04 21.10
C LEU A 131 2.37 8.51 21.52
N ALA A 132 1.57 8.83 22.54
CA ALA A 132 1.37 10.19 23.04
C ALA A 132 2.66 10.99 23.35
N PRO A 133 3.80 10.38 23.78
CA PRO A 133 5.06 11.10 23.93
C PRO A 133 5.58 11.75 22.64
N TYR A 134 5.18 11.22 21.48
CA TYR A 134 5.59 11.69 20.16
C TYR A 134 4.56 12.63 19.49
N PHE A 135 3.59 13.14 20.28
CA PHE A 135 2.62 14.12 19.78
C PHE A 135 3.29 15.22 18.95
N PRO A 136 2.76 15.59 17.76
CA PRO A 136 1.46 15.23 17.19
C PRO A 136 1.50 13.99 16.28
N SER A 137 2.59 13.22 16.26
CA SER A 137 2.68 12.01 15.42
C SER A 137 1.72 10.93 15.89
N GLN A 138 1.12 10.23 14.95
CA GLN A 138 0.11 9.18 15.16
C GLN A 138 0.40 7.97 14.29
N LEU A 139 -0.01 6.81 14.77
CA LEU A 139 -0.05 5.56 14.00
C LEU A 139 -1.44 4.95 14.15
N THR A 140 -1.98 4.46 13.05
CA THR A 140 -3.17 3.62 12.99
C THR A 140 -2.81 2.27 12.39
N VAL A 141 -3.75 1.35 12.35
CA VAL A 141 -3.55 0.03 11.73
C VAL A 141 -3.07 0.12 10.27
N ILE A 142 -3.51 1.14 9.53
CA ILE A 142 -3.25 1.27 8.08
C ILE A 142 -2.28 2.38 7.70
N GLY A 143 -1.95 3.30 8.59
CA GLY A 143 -1.14 4.46 8.20
C GLY A 143 -0.51 5.19 9.36
N SER A 144 0.42 6.06 9.05
CA SER A 144 1.06 6.94 10.02
C SER A 144 0.99 8.39 9.56
N GLN A 145 0.85 9.27 10.52
CA GLN A 145 0.93 10.71 10.31
C GLN A 145 1.98 11.29 11.24
N THR A 146 2.85 12.13 10.70
CA THR A 146 3.87 12.84 11.48
C THR A 146 3.69 14.34 11.29
N ARG A 147 4.30 15.13 12.17
CA ARG A 147 4.38 16.58 11.99
C ARG A 147 5.10 16.96 10.71
N TYR A 148 6.06 16.14 10.31
CA TYR A 148 6.92 16.39 9.17
C TYR A 148 6.28 15.93 7.88
N SER A 149 6.37 16.77 6.84
CA SER A 149 5.86 16.45 5.51
C SER A 149 6.76 15.39 4.84
N PRO A 150 6.22 14.25 4.41
CA PRO A 150 6.98 13.28 3.62
C PRO A 150 7.31 13.80 2.22
N TYR A 151 6.67 14.88 1.79
CA TYR A 151 6.90 15.51 0.49
C TYR A 151 8.12 16.43 0.45
N SER A 152 8.77 16.70 1.59
CA SER A 152 9.91 17.61 1.71
C SER A 152 11.14 16.92 2.27
N THR A 153 12.19 16.75 1.46
CA THR A 153 13.46 16.18 1.95
C THR A 153 14.00 16.95 3.14
N LYS A 154 13.83 18.29 3.19
CA LYS A 154 14.23 19.11 4.32
C LYS A 154 13.51 18.69 5.60
N GLU A 155 12.19 18.51 5.57
CA GLU A 155 11.40 18.09 6.73
C GLU A 155 11.66 16.63 7.11
N VAL A 156 11.87 15.77 6.12
CA VAL A 156 12.32 14.38 6.36
C VAL A 156 13.65 14.38 7.13
N ILE A 157 14.63 15.19 6.74
CA ILE A 157 15.91 15.34 7.46
C ILE A 157 15.67 15.90 8.86
N GLU A 158 14.79 16.90 9.00
CA GLU A 158 14.43 17.46 10.30
C GLU A 158 13.85 16.39 11.24
N SER A 159 13.05 15.46 10.73
CA SER A 159 12.40 14.40 11.51
C SER A 159 13.39 13.48 12.24
N PHE A 160 14.61 13.29 11.75
CA PHE A 160 15.62 12.49 12.44
C PHE A 160 16.80 13.31 13.01
N THR A 161 16.86 14.60 12.76
CA THR A 161 17.74 15.53 13.49
C THR A 161 17.09 16.08 14.76
N ASN A 162 15.74 16.11 14.81
CA ASN A 162 14.94 16.42 15.99
C ASN A 162 13.91 15.29 16.24
N PRO A 163 14.36 14.13 16.76
CA PRO A 163 13.54 12.90 16.77
C PRO A 163 12.42 12.89 17.81
N ASN A 164 12.24 13.91 18.63
CA ASN A 164 11.24 13.93 19.72
C ASN A 164 9.79 13.72 19.24
N GLU A 165 9.52 13.93 17.97
CA GLU A 165 8.20 13.78 17.34
C GLU A 165 8.20 12.66 16.27
N ASN A 166 9.30 11.90 16.17
CA ASN A 166 9.46 10.76 15.24
C ASN A 166 9.65 9.47 16.04
N PHE A 167 8.53 8.76 16.31
CA PHE A 167 8.58 7.49 17.04
C PHE A 167 9.36 6.39 16.30
N PHE A 168 9.43 6.44 14.98
CA PHE A 168 10.23 5.49 14.20
C PHE A 168 11.70 5.57 14.57
N TYR A 169 12.22 6.78 14.85
CA TYR A 169 13.64 6.96 15.17
C TYR A 169 14.03 6.19 16.44
N ASP A 170 13.31 6.42 17.55
CA ASP A 170 13.61 5.78 18.82
C ASP A 170 13.41 4.27 18.75
N ILE A 171 12.26 3.82 18.22
CA ILE A 171 11.93 2.40 18.13
C ILE A 171 12.90 1.65 17.22
N TYR A 172 13.24 2.20 16.05
CA TYR A 172 14.19 1.58 15.15
C TYR A 172 15.59 1.52 15.77
N LYS A 173 16.04 2.59 16.41
CA LYS A 173 17.34 2.66 17.06
C LYS A 173 17.48 1.67 18.21
N GLU A 174 16.45 1.53 19.03
CA GLU A 174 16.51 0.71 20.25
C GLU A 174 16.22 -0.77 19.98
N HIS A 175 15.26 -1.07 19.13
CA HIS A 175 14.75 -2.43 18.99
C HIS A 175 15.17 -3.15 17.69
N TYR A 176 15.40 -2.42 16.57
CA TYR A 176 15.68 -3.06 15.29
C TYR A 176 17.14 -2.92 14.86
N LEU A 177 17.73 -1.74 14.96
CA LEU A 177 19.12 -1.49 14.55
C LEU A 177 20.14 -2.45 15.20
N PRO A 178 20.06 -2.75 16.52
CA PRO A 178 21.04 -3.69 17.12
C PRO A 178 20.98 -5.10 16.53
N SER A 179 19.82 -5.55 16.06
CA SER A 179 19.67 -6.85 15.41
C SER A 179 20.17 -6.83 13.96
N ILE A 180 19.98 -5.71 13.25
CA ILE A 180 20.47 -5.50 11.89
C ILE A 180 22.00 -5.48 11.88
N LEU A 181 22.62 -4.72 12.78
CA LEU A 181 24.08 -4.57 12.86
C LEU A 181 24.84 -5.83 13.33
N LYS A 182 24.16 -6.89 13.76
CA LYS A 182 24.79 -8.19 14.04
C LYS A 182 25.11 -8.98 12.77
N GLU A 183 24.49 -8.61 11.67
CA GLU A 183 24.66 -9.26 10.38
C GLU A 183 25.83 -8.63 9.61
N ASP A 184 26.53 -9.42 8.81
CA ASP A 184 27.60 -8.94 7.91
C ASP A 184 26.97 -8.46 6.59
N ILE A 185 26.53 -7.21 6.55
CA ILE A 185 25.73 -6.64 5.47
C ILE A 185 26.62 -5.89 4.48
N ASP A 186 26.56 -6.25 3.20
CA ASP A 186 27.15 -5.50 2.09
C ASP A 186 26.17 -4.48 1.53
N ILE A 187 24.89 -4.91 1.37
CA ILE A 187 23.82 -4.11 0.79
C ILE A 187 22.61 -4.15 1.72
N PHE A 188 22.12 -2.96 2.04
CA PHE A 188 20.88 -2.75 2.77
C PHE A 188 19.83 -2.15 1.82
N GLY A 189 18.85 -2.95 1.42
CA GLY A 189 17.81 -2.56 0.47
C GLY A 189 16.49 -2.23 1.17
N ILE A 190 15.91 -1.07 0.86
CA ILE A 190 14.64 -0.60 1.44
C ILE A 190 13.59 -0.46 0.33
N SER A 191 12.44 -1.14 0.48
CA SER A 191 11.34 -1.04 -0.48
C SER A 191 10.33 0.02 -0.01
N ILE A 192 10.32 1.21 -0.66
CA ILE A 192 9.44 2.34 -0.36
C ILE A 192 8.43 2.49 -1.50
N THR A 193 7.21 2.03 -1.29
CA THR A 193 6.16 1.94 -2.31
C THR A 193 5.05 2.96 -2.15
N SER A 194 4.93 3.57 -0.96
CA SER A 194 3.96 4.60 -0.66
C SER A 194 4.61 5.81 0.02
N VAL A 195 3.90 6.94 -0.01
CA VAL A 195 4.36 8.21 0.60
C VAL A 195 4.55 8.07 2.11
N GLU A 196 3.68 7.31 2.78
CA GLU A 196 3.74 7.06 4.23
C GLU A 196 5.01 6.34 4.64
N GLN A 197 5.65 5.62 3.70
CA GLN A 197 6.90 4.89 3.95
C GLN A 197 8.17 5.74 3.79
N ILE A 198 8.05 6.98 3.30
CA ILE A 198 9.23 7.86 3.09
C ILE A 198 9.91 8.14 4.43
N ILE A 199 9.18 8.66 5.42
CA ILE A 199 9.78 9.01 6.73
C ILE A 199 10.32 7.77 7.44
N PRO A 200 9.57 6.67 7.65
CA PRO A 200 10.13 5.49 8.31
C PRO A 200 11.28 4.86 7.52
N GLY A 201 11.17 4.76 6.20
CA GLY A 201 12.23 4.18 5.37
C GLY A 201 13.53 4.97 5.40
N LEU A 202 13.44 6.30 5.25
CA LEU A 202 14.62 7.17 5.27
C LEU A 202 15.17 7.39 6.69
N THR A 203 14.34 7.32 7.74
CA THR A 203 14.81 7.26 9.14
C THR A 203 15.67 6.02 9.37
N LEU A 204 15.24 4.87 8.87
CA LEU A 204 16.02 3.63 8.98
C LEU A 204 17.33 3.71 8.19
N ALA A 205 17.28 4.22 6.94
CA ALA A 205 18.47 4.45 6.12
C ALA A 205 19.49 5.34 6.86
N HIS A 206 19.04 6.45 7.43
CA HIS A 206 19.88 7.37 8.22
C HIS A 206 20.55 6.66 9.41
N LEU A 207 19.78 5.90 10.19
CA LEU A 207 20.30 5.16 11.36
C LEU A 207 21.34 4.11 10.97
N VAL A 208 21.09 3.35 9.90
CA VAL A 208 22.05 2.36 9.39
C VAL A 208 23.31 3.04 8.86
N LYS A 209 23.15 4.14 8.10
CA LYS A 209 24.29 4.90 7.54
C LYS A 209 25.18 5.50 8.64
N GLN A 210 24.61 6.01 9.70
CA GLN A 210 25.36 6.52 10.85
C GLN A 210 26.12 5.41 11.58
N ALA A 211 25.49 4.25 11.79
CA ALA A 211 26.06 3.18 12.60
C ALA A 211 27.09 2.33 11.82
N ALA A 212 26.89 2.18 10.50
CA ALA A 212 27.72 1.34 9.62
C ALA A 212 27.90 2.00 8.23
N PRO A 213 28.75 3.05 8.13
CA PRO A 213 28.92 3.84 6.89
C PRO A 213 29.42 3.04 5.68
N HIS A 214 29.99 1.84 5.90
CA HIS A 214 30.50 0.95 4.86
C HIS A 214 29.40 0.17 4.12
N ILE A 215 28.22 0.08 4.70
CA ILE A 215 27.09 -0.61 4.06
C ILE A 215 26.57 0.25 2.89
N HIS A 216 26.41 -0.38 1.72
CA HIS A 216 25.75 0.25 0.59
C HIS A 216 24.24 0.24 0.81
N ILE A 217 23.62 1.42 0.99
CA ILE A 217 22.19 1.57 1.23
C ILE A 217 21.51 1.96 -0.07
N THR A 218 20.57 1.12 -0.51
CA THR A 218 19.75 1.38 -1.70
C THR A 218 18.27 1.39 -1.34
N ALA A 219 17.50 2.27 -1.98
CA ALA A 219 16.05 2.28 -1.87
C ALA A 219 15.43 2.00 -3.25
N GLY A 220 14.26 1.36 -3.26
CA GLY A 220 13.48 1.13 -4.48
C GLY A 220 12.00 1.30 -4.20
N GLY A 221 11.18 1.28 -5.25
CA GLY A 221 9.72 1.40 -5.21
C GLY A 221 9.19 2.54 -6.08
N SER A 222 7.87 2.57 -6.27
CA SER A 222 7.19 3.50 -7.20
C SER A 222 7.39 4.97 -6.87
N VAL A 223 7.58 5.32 -5.59
CA VAL A 223 7.81 6.71 -5.15
C VAL A 223 8.99 7.34 -5.88
N PHE A 224 10.14 6.69 -5.89
CA PHE A 224 11.35 7.23 -6.52
C PHE A 224 11.28 7.19 -8.05
N THR A 225 10.56 6.24 -8.62
CA THR A 225 10.31 6.16 -10.06
C THR A 225 9.63 7.45 -10.57
N LYS A 226 8.61 7.93 -9.86
CA LYS A 226 7.90 9.20 -10.21
C LYS A 226 8.76 10.46 -10.05
N LEU A 227 9.84 10.39 -9.30
CA LEU A 227 10.70 11.52 -8.97
C LEU A 227 12.00 11.57 -9.79
N VAL A 228 12.31 10.54 -10.58
CA VAL A 228 13.61 10.36 -11.25
C VAL A 228 14.05 11.57 -12.09
N ASP A 229 13.17 12.10 -12.94
CA ASP A 229 13.52 13.23 -13.83
C ASP A 229 13.75 14.53 -13.06
N ARG A 230 13.02 14.73 -11.95
CA ARG A 230 13.23 15.87 -11.06
C ARG A 230 14.56 15.77 -10.33
N MET A 231 14.88 14.59 -9.77
CA MET A 231 16.14 14.35 -9.08
C MET A 231 17.34 14.53 -9.98
N GLU A 232 17.26 14.06 -11.24
CA GLU A 232 18.33 14.24 -12.23
C GLU A 232 18.56 15.71 -12.58
N ARG A 233 17.47 16.49 -12.72
CA ARG A 233 17.53 17.90 -13.11
C ARG A 233 17.99 18.81 -11.95
N ASP A 234 17.40 18.61 -10.77
CA ASP A 234 17.49 19.55 -9.65
C ASP A 234 18.43 19.06 -8.54
N GLY A 235 18.87 17.78 -8.60
CA GLY A 235 19.56 17.10 -7.50
C GLY A 235 18.59 16.70 -6.39
N THR A 236 19.12 16.01 -5.39
CA THR A 236 18.33 15.64 -4.19
C THR A 236 19.23 15.41 -2.98
N PRO A 237 18.86 15.92 -1.78
CA PRO A 237 19.65 15.69 -0.56
C PRO A 237 19.56 14.27 0.00
N VAL A 238 18.71 13.38 -0.55
CA VAL A 238 18.56 12.00 -0.02
C VAL A 238 19.84 11.17 -0.10
N PHE A 239 20.78 11.53 -0.99
CA PHE A 239 22.10 10.88 -1.08
C PHE A 239 23.05 11.15 0.10
N GLN A 240 22.61 11.95 1.08
CA GLN A 240 23.32 12.03 2.36
C GLN A 240 23.19 10.75 3.19
N PHE A 241 22.17 9.91 2.93
CA PHE A 241 21.89 8.67 3.66
C PHE A 241 21.53 7.47 2.78
N LEU A 242 21.40 7.67 1.47
CA LEU A 242 21.32 6.59 0.47
C LEU A 242 22.57 6.64 -0.42
N ASP A 243 23.03 5.49 -0.87
CA ASP A 243 24.12 5.40 -1.86
C ASP A 243 23.55 5.28 -3.29
N SER A 244 22.35 4.71 -3.41
CA SER A 244 21.67 4.58 -4.70
C SER A 244 20.16 4.40 -4.53
N MET A 245 19.42 4.53 -5.65
CA MET A 245 18.01 4.17 -5.75
C MET A 245 17.79 3.34 -7.01
N ILE A 246 16.91 2.33 -6.92
CA ILE A 246 16.48 1.53 -8.07
C ILE A 246 15.08 2.00 -8.45
N VAL A 247 14.90 2.43 -9.70
CA VAL A 247 13.62 2.89 -10.25
C VAL A 247 13.02 1.85 -11.20
N HIS A 248 11.70 1.86 -11.38
CA HIS A 248 10.96 0.87 -12.14
C HIS A 248 11.11 -0.55 -11.57
N GLU A 249 11.47 -1.52 -12.39
CA GLU A 249 11.60 -2.93 -11.99
C GLU A 249 12.94 -3.20 -11.32
N GLY A 250 12.95 -4.01 -10.28
CA GLY A 250 14.09 -4.11 -9.35
C GLY A 250 14.91 -5.37 -9.41
N GLU A 251 14.46 -6.46 -10.04
CA GLU A 251 15.08 -7.78 -9.94
C GLU A 251 16.48 -7.80 -10.55
N THR A 252 16.58 -7.54 -11.85
CA THR A 252 17.89 -7.45 -12.55
C THR A 252 18.77 -6.31 -12.02
N PRO A 253 18.23 -5.09 -11.77
CA PRO A 253 19.02 -4.00 -11.18
C PRO A 253 19.63 -4.36 -9.82
N LEU A 254 18.86 -4.97 -8.92
CA LEU A 254 19.39 -5.38 -7.61
C LEU A 254 20.46 -6.45 -7.73
N LEU A 255 20.26 -7.46 -8.59
CA LEU A 255 21.30 -8.46 -8.87
C LEU A 255 22.59 -7.81 -9.36
N LYS A 256 22.50 -6.88 -10.34
CA LYS A 256 23.66 -6.16 -10.87
C LYS A 256 24.31 -5.25 -9.84
N LEU A 257 23.52 -4.62 -8.98
CA LEU A 257 24.04 -3.84 -7.86
C LEU A 257 24.87 -4.72 -6.90
N VAL A 258 24.36 -5.92 -6.55
CA VAL A 258 25.10 -6.88 -5.72
C VAL A 258 26.43 -7.28 -6.37
N GLU A 259 26.42 -7.58 -7.67
CA GLU A 259 27.63 -7.95 -8.42
C GLU A 259 28.66 -6.80 -8.42
N GLU A 260 28.25 -5.56 -8.67
CA GLU A 260 29.16 -4.41 -8.72
C GLU A 260 29.67 -4.02 -7.32
N VAL A 261 28.83 -3.99 -6.30
CA VAL A 261 29.25 -3.66 -4.93
C VAL A 261 30.28 -4.67 -4.41
N ARG A 262 30.11 -5.97 -4.72
CA ARG A 262 31.04 -7.04 -4.32
C ARG A 262 32.27 -7.16 -5.23
N GLY A 263 32.16 -6.75 -6.49
CA GLY A 263 33.15 -7.07 -7.53
C GLY A 263 34.04 -5.92 -8.01
N GLY A 264 33.57 -4.67 -7.99
CA GLY A 264 34.38 -3.61 -8.63
C GLY A 264 33.89 -2.19 -8.49
N GLY A 265 32.65 -2.00 -8.07
CA GLY A 265 32.11 -0.69 -7.72
C GLY A 265 31.71 0.23 -8.88
N ASP A 266 31.52 -0.28 -10.09
CA ASP A 266 31.13 0.53 -11.25
C ASP A 266 29.59 0.62 -11.36
N LEU A 267 29.00 1.54 -10.61
CA LEU A 267 27.54 1.75 -10.56
C LEU A 267 26.93 2.14 -11.92
N SER A 268 27.75 2.61 -12.86
CA SER A 268 27.25 2.97 -14.21
C SER A 268 26.77 1.76 -15.03
N LYS A 269 27.14 0.53 -14.61
CA LYS A 269 26.72 -0.71 -15.26
C LYS A 269 25.40 -1.27 -14.73
N VAL A 270 24.88 -0.76 -13.62
CA VAL A 270 23.66 -1.23 -13.01
C VAL A 270 22.46 -0.58 -13.71
N PRO A 271 21.58 -1.34 -14.39
CA PRO A 271 20.42 -0.73 -15.05
C PRO A 271 19.45 -0.13 -14.02
N ASN A 272 18.63 0.81 -14.44
CA ASN A 272 17.60 1.45 -13.61
C ASN A 272 18.13 2.11 -12.32
N LEU A 273 19.45 2.35 -12.20
CA LEU A 273 20.04 2.93 -11.01
C LEU A 273 20.08 4.44 -11.09
N VAL A 274 19.72 5.07 -9.97
CA VAL A 274 19.92 6.50 -9.70
C VAL A 274 20.92 6.60 -8.55
N TRP A 275 21.98 7.37 -8.74
CA TRP A 275 23.09 7.49 -7.80
C TRP A 275 23.79 8.85 -7.93
N GLU A 276 24.60 9.23 -6.96
CA GLU A 276 25.33 10.50 -7.00
C GLU A 276 26.82 10.26 -7.32
N ASP A 277 27.34 10.98 -8.31
CA ASP A 277 28.77 11.06 -8.60
C ASP A 277 29.23 12.52 -8.49
N LYS A 278 30.10 12.80 -7.54
CA LYS A 278 30.74 14.11 -7.32
C LYS A 278 29.72 15.26 -7.23
N GLY A 279 28.62 15.04 -6.52
CA GLY A 279 27.56 16.02 -6.32
C GLY A 279 26.60 16.16 -7.51
N GLN A 280 26.64 15.23 -8.47
CA GLN A 280 25.70 15.19 -9.59
C GLN A 280 24.90 13.88 -9.56
N VAL A 281 23.60 13.99 -9.64
CA VAL A 281 22.72 12.83 -9.80
C VAL A 281 22.92 12.23 -11.19
N LYS A 282 23.13 10.94 -11.25
CA LYS A 282 23.24 10.12 -12.45
C LYS A 282 22.08 9.15 -12.53
N VAL A 283 21.53 8.98 -13.72
CA VAL A 283 20.45 8.03 -14.02
C VAL A 283 20.93 7.11 -15.14
N ASN A 284 20.99 5.84 -14.86
CA ASN A 284 21.45 4.86 -15.84
C ASN A 284 20.30 4.48 -16.80
N ARG A 285 20.38 4.96 -18.03
CA ARG A 285 19.42 4.72 -19.13
C ARG A 285 20.07 3.94 -20.29
N PRO A 286 19.30 3.23 -21.14
CA PRO A 286 17.85 3.08 -21.09
C PRO A 286 17.39 2.22 -19.92
N PHE A 287 16.16 2.44 -19.44
CA PHE A 287 15.57 1.60 -18.41
C PHE A 287 15.34 0.19 -18.94
N ALA A 288 15.74 -0.80 -18.14
CA ALA A 288 15.54 -2.21 -18.43
C ALA A 288 14.21 -2.70 -17.86
N LYS A 289 13.58 -3.62 -18.57
CA LYS A 289 12.39 -4.36 -18.16
C LYS A 289 12.72 -5.81 -17.85
N GLU A 290 11.96 -6.41 -16.97
CA GLU A 290 12.05 -7.82 -16.68
C GLU A 290 11.23 -8.66 -17.68
N GLU A 291 11.75 -9.82 -18.03
CA GLU A 291 10.97 -10.84 -18.72
C GLU A 291 10.17 -11.63 -17.66
N LEU A 292 8.91 -11.23 -17.42
CA LEU A 292 8.09 -11.75 -16.31
C LEU A 292 7.95 -13.28 -16.29
N ASN A 293 8.06 -13.94 -17.45
CA ASN A 293 7.97 -15.39 -17.54
C ASN A 293 9.22 -16.12 -17.04
N ASN A 294 10.33 -15.39 -16.86
CA ASN A 294 11.57 -15.91 -16.27
C ASN A 294 11.65 -15.68 -14.76
N LEU A 295 10.70 -14.95 -14.17
CA LEU A 295 10.70 -14.70 -12.73
C LEU A 295 10.40 -16.00 -11.96
N PRO A 296 11.15 -16.28 -10.88
CA PRO A 296 10.90 -17.43 -10.01
C PRO A 296 9.63 -17.23 -9.17
N THR A 297 9.14 -18.32 -8.59
CA THR A 297 8.12 -18.26 -7.54
C THR A 297 8.63 -17.43 -6.36
N PRO A 298 7.87 -16.46 -5.81
CA PRO A 298 8.29 -15.65 -4.66
C PRO A 298 8.68 -16.50 -3.44
N ASP A 299 9.70 -16.09 -2.73
CA ASP A 299 10.21 -16.80 -1.54
C ASP A 299 9.92 -16.02 -0.25
N PHE A 300 8.91 -16.47 0.50
CA PHE A 300 8.50 -15.86 1.76
C PHE A 300 9.27 -16.38 2.99
N ASP A 301 10.26 -17.26 2.84
CA ASP A 301 11.07 -17.73 3.98
C ASP A 301 11.77 -16.57 4.68
N GLY A 302 11.59 -16.49 6.01
CA GLY A 302 12.11 -15.39 6.82
C GLY A 302 11.18 -14.21 6.97
N MET A 303 10.05 -14.16 6.25
CA MET A 303 8.95 -13.23 6.56
C MET A 303 8.21 -13.69 7.83
N PRO A 304 7.77 -12.76 8.69
CA PRO A 304 7.09 -13.11 9.94
C PRO A 304 5.59 -13.42 9.67
N LEU A 305 5.31 -14.48 8.89
CA LEU A 305 3.95 -14.78 8.41
C LEU A 305 2.91 -14.97 9.52
N ASP A 306 3.35 -15.36 10.72
CA ASP A 306 2.45 -15.58 11.87
C ASP A 306 2.15 -14.27 12.65
N LEU A 307 2.78 -13.14 12.29
CA LEU A 307 2.50 -11.84 12.91
C LEU A 307 1.35 -11.09 12.24
N TYR A 308 0.98 -11.44 11.01
CA TYR A 308 -0.10 -10.75 10.32
C TYR A 308 -1.43 -10.93 11.07
N LEU A 309 -2.25 -9.89 11.02
CA LEU A 309 -3.56 -9.86 11.69
C LEU A 309 -4.61 -10.53 10.79
N SER A 310 -4.45 -11.81 10.58
CA SER A 310 -5.35 -12.64 9.78
C SER A 310 -5.38 -14.06 10.32
N PRO A 311 -6.55 -14.74 10.32
CA PRO A 311 -6.68 -16.12 10.79
C PRO A 311 -6.03 -17.13 9.86
N GLU A 312 -5.96 -16.80 8.58
CA GLU A 312 -5.36 -17.60 7.51
C GLU A 312 -4.30 -16.78 6.77
N ARG A 313 -3.30 -17.45 6.23
CA ARG A 313 -2.28 -16.78 5.41
C ARG A 313 -2.86 -16.34 4.09
N VAL A 314 -2.67 -15.06 3.74
CA VAL A 314 -2.96 -14.51 2.43
C VAL A 314 -1.65 -14.17 1.75
N LEU A 315 -1.32 -14.80 0.63
CA LEU A 315 -0.08 -14.52 -0.08
C LEU A 315 -0.34 -13.73 -1.37
N PRO A 316 0.42 -12.66 -1.60
CA PRO A 316 0.35 -11.90 -2.84
C PRO A 316 0.97 -12.69 -4.00
N ILE A 317 0.30 -12.64 -5.15
CA ILE A 317 0.75 -13.21 -6.43
C ILE A 317 0.60 -12.16 -7.52
N MET A 318 1.30 -12.35 -8.65
CA MET A 318 1.31 -11.40 -9.75
C MET A 318 1.14 -12.11 -11.10
N GLY A 319 0.17 -11.65 -11.88
CA GLY A 319 -0.07 -12.08 -13.26
C GLY A 319 0.50 -11.13 -14.31
N SER A 320 0.58 -9.82 -13.99
CA SER A 320 1.03 -8.79 -14.93
C SER A 320 1.67 -7.60 -14.19
N ARG A 321 2.35 -6.74 -14.93
CA ARG A 321 2.79 -5.41 -14.47
C ARG A 321 2.26 -4.35 -15.42
N GLY A 322 1.82 -3.22 -14.83
CA GLY A 322 1.13 -2.17 -15.55
C GLY A 322 -0.34 -2.52 -15.81
N CYS A 323 -1.02 -1.66 -16.55
CA CYS A 323 -2.42 -1.82 -16.90
C CYS A 323 -2.59 -1.91 -18.42
N TYR A 324 -3.24 -2.97 -18.91
CA TYR A 324 -3.45 -3.18 -20.35
C TYR A 324 -4.29 -2.10 -21.04
N TRP A 325 -5.04 -1.30 -20.26
CA TRP A 325 -5.85 -0.22 -20.82
C TRP A 325 -5.04 1.02 -21.19
N GLU A 326 -4.12 1.46 -20.34
CA GLU A 326 -3.14 2.55 -20.55
C GLU A 326 -3.71 3.91 -21.03
N ARG A 327 -5.04 4.15 -20.92
CA ARG A 327 -5.70 5.32 -21.51
C ARG A 327 -6.33 6.27 -20.52
N CYS A 328 -6.46 5.86 -19.25
CA CYS A 328 -7.09 6.72 -18.25
C CYS A 328 -6.33 8.04 -18.09
N ALA A 329 -7.05 9.16 -18.18
CA ALA A 329 -6.44 10.49 -18.20
C ALA A 329 -5.71 10.82 -16.88
N PHE A 330 -6.20 10.28 -15.76
CA PHE A 330 -5.70 10.53 -14.41
C PHE A 330 -4.62 9.54 -13.93
N CYS A 331 -4.37 8.46 -14.67
CA CYS A 331 -3.58 7.33 -14.18
C CYS A 331 -2.10 7.46 -14.54
N SER A 332 -1.23 7.27 -13.54
CA SER A 332 0.23 7.28 -13.67
C SER A 332 0.85 5.89 -13.91
N ILE A 333 0.06 4.81 -13.82
CA ILE A 333 0.54 3.42 -13.96
C ILE A 333 1.39 3.17 -15.21
N PRO A 334 1.03 3.66 -16.42
CA PRO A 334 1.88 3.47 -17.59
C PRO A 334 3.26 4.14 -17.46
N PHE A 335 3.37 5.19 -16.67
CA PHE A 335 4.65 5.83 -16.37
C PHE A 335 5.49 4.98 -15.40
N ASP A 336 4.86 4.44 -14.35
CA ASP A 336 5.55 3.68 -13.30
C ASP A 336 6.10 2.34 -13.82
N HIS A 337 5.34 1.65 -14.67
CA HIS A 337 5.66 0.31 -15.18
C HIS A 337 6.20 0.29 -16.62
N MET A 338 6.45 1.45 -17.23
CA MET A 338 6.91 1.64 -18.61
C MET A 338 5.88 1.18 -19.65
N ASP A 339 5.65 -0.12 -19.84
CA ASP A 339 4.60 -0.69 -20.69
C ASP A 339 3.95 -1.88 -20.00
N PHE A 340 2.72 -2.19 -20.38
CA PHE A 340 2.03 -3.37 -19.90
C PHE A 340 2.70 -4.66 -20.39
N HIS A 341 2.90 -5.62 -19.48
CA HIS A 341 3.37 -6.97 -19.81
C HIS A 341 2.80 -8.03 -18.84
N VAL A 342 2.57 -9.24 -19.34
CA VAL A 342 1.80 -10.29 -18.67
C VAL A 342 2.56 -11.61 -18.64
N ARG A 343 2.43 -12.34 -17.54
CA ARG A 343 2.95 -13.72 -17.37
C ARG A 343 2.05 -14.75 -18.07
N TYR A 344 2.62 -15.89 -18.40
CA TYR A 344 1.81 -17.04 -18.76
C TYR A 344 1.03 -17.53 -17.54
N ALA A 345 -0.27 -17.78 -17.71
CA ALA A 345 -1.13 -18.24 -16.61
C ALA A 345 -0.63 -19.55 -15.99
N GLU A 346 -0.01 -20.42 -16.80
CA GLU A 346 0.64 -21.65 -16.34
C GLU A 346 1.72 -21.41 -15.28
N ASN A 347 2.53 -20.38 -15.47
CA ASN A 347 3.59 -20.02 -14.53
C ASN A 347 2.98 -19.58 -13.19
N VAL A 348 1.91 -18.78 -13.25
CA VAL A 348 1.24 -18.30 -12.04
C VAL A 348 0.51 -19.45 -11.31
N VAL A 349 -0.12 -20.36 -12.03
CA VAL A 349 -0.71 -21.59 -11.44
C VAL A 349 0.37 -22.46 -10.76
N ASN A 350 1.55 -22.58 -11.37
CA ASN A 350 2.67 -23.30 -10.75
C ASN A 350 3.20 -22.58 -9.49
N ASP A 351 3.20 -21.25 -9.48
CA ASP A 351 3.53 -20.48 -8.26
C ASP A 351 2.51 -20.75 -7.17
N VAL A 352 1.21 -20.68 -7.48
CA VAL A 352 0.13 -20.98 -6.52
C VAL A 352 0.29 -22.37 -5.91
N LYS A 353 0.57 -23.39 -6.74
CA LYS A 353 0.80 -24.78 -6.25
C LYS A 353 1.95 -24.82 -5.23
N LYS A 354 3.09 -24.24 -5.58
CA LYS A 354 4.26 -24.23 -4.71
C LYS A 354 4.04 -23.44 -3.42
N LEU A 355 3.38 -22.29 -3.53
CA LEU A 355 3.09 -21.43 -2.37
C LEU A 355 2.08 -22.10 -1.44
N LYS A 356 1.01 -22.68 -1.99
CA LYS A 356 0.02 -23.46 -1.23
C LYS A 356 0.69 -24.60 -0.46
N GLU A 357 1.51 -25.40 -1.13
CA GLU A 357 2.19 -26.54 -0.51
C GLU A 357 3.23 -26.09 0.52
N LYS A 358 4.09 -25.12 0.18
CA LYS A 358 5.21 -24.71 1.04
C LYS A 358 4.75 -23.95 2.27
N TYR A 359 3.77 -23.07 2.14
CA TYR A 359 3.35 -22.16 3.21
C TYR A 359 2.00 -22.52 3.83
N ASN A 360 1.38 -23.62 3.41
CA ASN A 360 0.03 -24.02 3.84
C ASN A 360 -0.94 -22.84 3.69
N CYS A 361 -1.05 -22.32 2.46
CA CYS A 361 -1.81 -21.11 2.15
C CYS A 361 -2.86 -21.41 1.08
N ASP A 362 -4.13 -21.09 1.38
CA ASP A 362 -5.25 -21.28 0.48
C ASP A 362 -5.78 -19.96 -0.10
N TYR A 363 -5.32 -18.82 0.41
CA TYR A 363 -5.80 -17.51 0.01
C TYR A 363 -4.74 -16.72 -0.75
N PHE A 364 -5.10 -16.20 -1.93
CA PHE A 364 -4.20 -15.48 -2.82
C PHE A 364 -4.76 -14.13 -3.24
N PHE A 365 -3.93 -13.11 -3.20
CA PHE A 365 -4.25 -11.76 -3.62
C PHE A 365 -3.43 -11.40 -4.86
N PHE A 366 -4.09 -11.13 -6.00
CA PHE A 366 -3.41 -10.60 -7.17
C PHE A 366 -3.04 -9.14 -6.95
N THR A 367 -1.76 -8.81 -7.12
CA THR A 367 -1.23 -7.44 -6.97
C THR A 367 -1.26 -6.63 -8.27
N ASP A 368 -1.97 -7.13 -9.25
CA ASP A 368 -2.09 -6.56 -10.59
C ASP A 368 -2.98 -5.32 -10.58
N GLU A 369 -2.60 -4.27 -11.28
CA GLU A 369 -3.37 -3.03 -11.43
C GLU A 369 -4.67 -3.19 -12.26
N ALA A 370 -4.70 -4.16 -13.14
CA ALA A 370 -5.87 -4.65 -13.84
C ALA A 370 -5.56 -5.98 -14.53
N LEU A 371 -6.14 -7.07 -14.05
CA LEU A 371 -5.97 -8.39 -14.65
C LEU A 371 -6.62 -8.48 -16.03
N PRO A 372 -5.87 -8.89 -17.07
CA PRO A 372 -6.47 -9.09 -18.39
C PRO A 372 -7.47 -10.25 -18.39
N ILE A 373 -8.63 -10.04 -18.98
CA ILE A 373 -9.72 -11.04 -18.98
C ILE A 373 -9.29 -12.39 -19.57
N ASN A 374 -8.47 -12.39 -20.63
CA ASN A 374 -7.96 -13.62 -21.21
C ASN A 374 -6.98 -14.37 -20.31
N PHE A 375 -6.13 -13.64 -19.58
CA PHE A 375 -5.25 -14.22 -18.58
C PHE A 375 -6.08 -14.89 -17.48
N MET A 376 -7.05 -14.18 -16.90
CA MET A 376 -7.90 -14.72 -15.84
C MET A 376 -8.67 -15.96 -16.27
N ARG A 377 -9.28 -15.95 -17.48
CA ARG A 377 -9.95 -17.12 -18.01
C ARG A 377 -9.01 -18.33 -18.05
N THR A 378 -7.79 -18.14 -18.56
CA THR A 378 -6.81 -19.23 -18.66
C THR A 378 -6.37 -19.69 -17.27
N PHE A 379 -6.11 -18.76 -16.36
CA PHE A 379 -5.76 -19.04 -14.96
C PHE A 379 -6.89 -19.85 -14.29
N ALA A 380 -8.13 -19.36 -14.34
CA ALA A 380 -9.29 -20.01 -13.73
C ALA A 380 -9.51 -21.42 -14.30
N THR A 381 -9.44 -21.60 -15.63
CA THR A 381 -9.54 -22.91 -16.27
C THR A 381 -8.50 -23.88 -15.71
N LYS A 382 -7.25 -23.44 -15.59
CA LYS A 382 -6.16 -24.29 -15.11
C LYS A 382 -6.22 -24.59 -13.62
N ILE A 383 -6.75 -23.68 -12.79
CA ILE A 383 -7.02 -23.94 -11.38
C ILE A 383 -8.06 -25.04 -11.24
N VAL A 384 -9.18 -24.96 -12.00
CA VAL A 384 -10.23 -25.99 -12.00
C VAL A 384 -9.71 -27.33 -12.54
N GLU A 385 -8.99 -27.34 -13.68
CA GLU A 385 -8.39 -28.55 -14.25
C GLU A 385 -7.39 -29.23 -13.28
N ALA A 386 -6.72 -28.46 -12.46
CA ALA A 386 -5.74 -28.95 -11.49
C ALA A 386 -6.36 -29.35 -10.13
N ASP A 387 -7.67 -29.20 -9.98
CA ASP A 387 -8.43 -29.46 -8.74
C ASP A 387 -7.80 -28.75 -7.51
N LEU A 388 -7.42 -27.49 -7.71
CA LEU A 388 -6.78 -26.67 -6.66
C LEU A 388 -7.85 -25.93 -5.86
N ASP A 389 -8.09 -26.37 -4.63
CA ASP A 389 -8.94 -25.62 -3.70
C ASP A 389 -8.17 -24.41 -3.15
N ILE A 390 -8.44 -23.26 -3.75
CA ILE A 390 -7.91 -21.95 -3.35
C ILE A 390 -9.03 -20.90 -3.32
N LYS A 391 -8.74 -19.78 -2.68
CA LYS A 391 -9.57 -18.57 -2.70
C LYS A 391 -8.73 -17.43 -3.18
N TRP A 392 -9.25 -16.62 -4.10
CA TRP A 392 -8.47 -15.50 -4.65
C TRP A 392 -9.32 -14.28 -4.94
N THR A 393 -8.64 -13.13 -5.01
CA THR A 393 -9.18 -11.82 -5.39
C THR A 393 -8.19 -11.10 -6.30
N GLY A 394 -8.68 -10.12 -7.07
CA GLY A 394 -7.85 -9.27 -7.92
C GLY A 394 -8.62 -8.12 -8.54
N GLU A 395 -7.87 -7.15 -9.08
CA GLU A 395 -8.43 -5.96 -9.70
C GLU A 395 -8.79 -6.17 -11.17
N LEU A 396 -9.93 -5.60 -11.57
CA LEU A 396 -10.49 -5.71 -12.91
C LEU A 396 -11.04 -4.37 -13.39
N LYS A 397 -11.11 -4.27 -14.70
CA LYS A 397 -11.91 -3.25 -15.38
C LYS A 397 -13.29 -3.80 -15.72
N PHE A 398 -14.35 -3.01 -15.65
CA PHE A 398 -15.67 -3.36 -16.19
C PHE A 398 -15.59 -3.53 -17.70
N GLU A 399 -15.81 -4.75 -18.20
CA GLU A 399 -15.75 -5.09 -19.62
C GLU A 399 -16.83 -6.09 -20.04
N LYS A 400 -17.41 -5.90 -21.24
CA LYS A 400 -18.41 -6.81 -21.83
C LYS A 400 -17.93 -8.25 -21.88
N SER A 401 -16.64 -8.44 -22.05
CA SER A 401 -16.02 -9.76 -22.13
C SER A 401 -16.19 -10.60 -20.87
N LEU A 402 -16.40 -9.99 -19.69
CA LEU A 402 -16.74 -10.71 -18.46
C LEU A 402 -18.08 -11.43 -18.53
N LEU A 403 -19.03 -10.90 -19.31
CA LEU A 403 -20.39 -11.40 -19.44
C LEU A 403 -20.58 -12.50 -20.51
N THR A 404 -19.49 -13.05 -21.03
CA THR A 404 -19.53 -14.03 -22.11
C THR A 404 -19.12 -15.43 -21.64
N GLU A 405 -19.74 -16.48 -22.23
CA GLU A 405 -19.28 -17.86 -22.08
C GLU A 405 -19.22 -18.41 -20.64
N ASN A 406 -20.19 -18.09 -19.77
CA ASN A 406 -20.22 -18.49 -18.37
C ASN A 406 -18.89 -18.16 -17.63
N ARG A 407 -18.27 -17.06 -17.99
CA ARG A 407 -16.95 -16.70 -17.49
C ARG A 407 -16.97 -16.37 -16.01
N MET A 408 -18.01 -15.70 -15.55
CA MET A 408 -18.16 -15.36 -14.15
C MET A 408 -18.33 -16.61 -13.27
N GLU A 409 -19.07 -17.62 -13.75
CA GLU A 409 -19.18 -18.93 -13.12
C GLU A 409 -17.82 -19.61 -13.03
N LEU A 410 -17.05 -19.63 -14.11
CA LEU A 410 -15.70 -20.18 -14.12
C LEU A 410 -14.76 -19.49 -13.10
N LEU A 411 -14.86 -18.17 -12.97
CA LEU A 411 -14.09 -17.45 -11.94
C LEU A 411 -14.48 -17.93 -10.54
N TYR A 412 -15.77 -18.07 -10.26
CA TYR A 412 -16.25 -18.56 -8.95
C TYR A 412 -15.79 -20.00 -8.70
N GLU A 413 -15.92 -20.90 -9.67
CA GLU A 413 -15.49 -22.29 -9.61
C GLU A 413 -13.98 -22.40 -9.34
N SER A 414 -13.18 -21.50 -9.89
CA SER A 414 -11.73 -21.45 -9.66
C SER A 414 -11.33 -20.85 -8.30
N GLY A 415 -12.30 -20.47 -7.46
CA GLY A 415 -12.06 -19.92 -6.14
C GLY A 415 -12.08 -18.40 -6.07
N CYS A 416 -12.44 -17.65 -7.12
CA CYS A 416 -12.66 -16.22 -7.02
C CYS A 416 -13.79 -15.93 -6.01
N ARG A 417 -13.52 -15.12 -5.00
CA ARG A 417 -14.52 -14.76 -3.98
C ARG A 417 -14.84 -13.28 -3.97
N LYS A 418 -13.94 -12.45 -4.44
CA LYS A 418 -14.13 -11.01 -4.52
C LYS A 418 -13.48 -10.45 -5.78
N LEU A 419 -14.09 -9.48 -6.41
CA LEU A 419 -13.53 -8.71 -7.52
C LEU A 419 -13.47 -7.23 -7.14
N ILE A 420 -12.36 -6.61 -7.46
CA ILE A 420 -12.07 -5.21 -7.17
C ILE A 420 -12.18 -4.44 -8.48
N PHE A 421 -13.02 -3.39 -8.50
CA PHE A 421 -13.28 -2.63 -9.71
C PHE A 421 -12.98 -1.15 -9.54
N GLY A 422 -12.16 -0.60 -10.41
CA GLY A 422 -12.11 0.86 -10.61
C GLY A 422 -13.35 1.33 -11.36
N LEU A 423 -14.43 1.67 -10.64
CA LEU A 423 -15.62 2.29 -11.23
C LEU A 423 -15.38 3.77 -11.53
N GLU A 424 -14.72 4.46 -10.63
CA GLU A 424 -14.31 5.86 -10.57
C GLU A 424 -15.50 6.83 -10.54
N SER A 425 -16.48 6.67 -11.44
CA SER A 425 -17.70 7.46 -11.48
C SER A 425 -18.87 6.65 -12.03
N TYR A 426 -20.09 6.89 -11.58
CA TYR A 426 -21.30 6.36 -12.19
C TYR A 426 -22.02 7.43 -13.03
N ASN A 427 -21.24 8.26 -13.72
CA ASN A 427 -21.70 9.22 -14.71
C ASN A 427 -20.95 9.02 -16.03
N GLN A 428 -21.67 8.75 -17.13
CA GLN A 428 -21.03 8.40 -18.42
C GLN A 428 -20.18 9.53 -18.96
N ARG A 429 -20.59 10.80 -18.84
CA ARG A 429 -19.81 11.94 -19.30
C ARG A 429 -18.46 12.05 -18.56
N VAL A 430 -18.47 11.81 -17.25
CA VAL A 430 -17.26 11.82 -16.42
C VAL A 430 -16.34 10.68 -16.81
N LEU A 431 -16.87 9.45 -16.96
CA LEU A 431 -16.11 8.27 -17.42
C LEU A 431 -15.46 8.49 -18.80
N ASP A 432 -16.20 9.13 -19.73
CA ASP A 432 -15.69 9.46 -21.06
C ASP A 432 -14.57 10.52 -20.97
N SER A 433 -14.73 11.53 -20.12
CA SER A 433 -13.71 12.54 -19.83
C SER A 433 -12.45 11.92 -19.19
N MET A 434 -12.62 10.98 -18.28
CA MET A 434 -11.56 10.17 -17.68
C MET A 434 -10.88 9.21 -18.68
N LYS A 435 -11.47 8.99 -19.85
CA LYS A 435 -11.08 7.98 -20.86
C LYS A 435 -11.01 6.56 -20.25
N LYS A 436 -11.88 6.28 -19.28
CA LYS A 436 -11.94 4.99 -18.59
C LYS A 436 -12.40 3.85 -19.51
N GLY A 437 -13.20 4.17 -20.55
CA GLY A 437 -13.72 3.19 -21.50
C GLY A 437 -14.63 2.15 -20.83
N VAL A 438 -15.48 2.60 -19.92
CA VAL A 438 -16.50 1.81 -19.22
C VAL A 438 -17.87 2.33 -19.66
N GLU A 439 -18.78 1.41 -19.95
CA GLU A 439 -20.19 1.70 -20.28
C GLU A 439 -21.06 1.34 -19.07
N LEU A 440 -21.93 2.24 -18.62
CA LEU A 440 -22.76 2.04 -17.41
C LEU A 440 -23.66 0.80 -17.52
N GLU A 441 -24.21 0.50 -18.71
CA GLU A 441 -24.99 -0.73 -18.94
C GLU A 441 -24.15 -2.00 -18.64
N VAL A 442 -22.84 -1.97 -18.92
CA VAL A 442 -21.94 -3.10 -18.63
C VAL A 442 -21.71 -3.20 -17.13
N VAL A 443 -21.60 -2.07 -16.42
CA VAL A 443 -21.47 -2.04 -14.95
C VAL A 443 -22.68 -2.73 -14.33
N ASP A 444 -23.90 -2.31 -14.69
CA ASP A 444 -25.16 -2.86 -14.14
C ASP A 444 -25.22 -4.38 -14.31
N ARG A 445 -24.91 -4.86 -15.52
CA ARG A 445 -24.94 -6.30 -15.82
C ARG A 445 -23.88 -7.10 -15.05
N ILE A 446 -22.68 -6.56 -14.89
CA ILE A 446 -21.62 -7.23 -14.10
C ILE A 446 -22.02 -7.28 -12.63
N VAL A 447 -22.60 -6.20 -12.09
CA VAL A 447 -23.14 -6.17 -10.73
C VAL A 447 -24.22 -7.24 -10.54
N GLU A 448 -25.17 -7.36 -11.49
CA GLU A 448 -26.20 -8.40 -11.46
C GLU A 448 -25.59 -9.82 -11.44
N GLU A 449 -24.59 -10.06 -12.27
CA GLU A 449 -23.93 -11.36 -12.35
C GLU A 449 -23.11 -11.69 -11.08
N CYS A 450 -22.37 -10.71 -10.53
CA CYS A 450 -21.65 -10.91 -9.27
C CYS A 450 -22.62 -11.30 -8.13
N VAL A 451 -23.76 -10.60 -8.02
CA VAL A 451 -24.79 -10.92 -7.01
C VAL A 451 -25.39 -12.30 -7.25
N ARG A 452 -25.75 -12.62 -8.52
CA ARG A 452 -26.32 -13.92 -8.89
C ARG A 452 -25.42 -15.10 -8.53
N ILE A 453 -24.10 -14.95 -8.74
CA ILE A 453 -23.12 -16.01 -8.56
C ILE A 453 -22.59 -16.04 -7.11
N GLY A 454 -22.66 -14.95 -6.40
CA GLY A 454 -22.15 -14.81 -5.03
C GLY A 454 -20.68 -14.36 -4.96
N ILE A 455 -20.19 -13.65 -5.98
CA ILE A 455 -18.88 -12.99 -5.95
C ILE A 455 -19.04 -11.63 -5.27
N GLY A 456 -18.28 -11.36 -4.21
CA GLY A 456 -18.21 -10.05 -3.57
C GLY A 456 -17.58 -9.00 -4.48
N MET A 457 -17.88 -7.73 -4.21
CA MET A 457 -17.36 -6.61 -5.00
C MET A 457 -16.73 -5.55 -4.12
N HIS A 458 -15.69 -4.91 -4.63
CA HIS A 458 -15.15 -3.66 -4.12
C HIS A 458 -15.14 -2.61 -5.21
N PHE A 459 -15.57 -1.37 -4.91
CA PHE A 459 -15.53 -0.26 -5.85
C PHE A 459 -14.61 0.85 -5.37
N TYR A 460 -13.76 1.32 -6.28
CA TYR A 460 -13.08 2.60 -6.16
C TYR A 460 -13.90 3.68 -6.85
N LEU A 461 -14.10 4.80 -6.16
CA LEU A 461 -14.72 6.01 -6.69
C LEU A 461 -13.77 7.20 -6.53
N ILE A 462 -13.85 8.14 -7.47
CA ILE A 462 -13.09 9.40 -7.45
C ILE A 462 -14.08 10.56 -7.46
N THR A 463 -13.88 11.53 -6.56
CA THR A 463 -14.66 12.78 -6.51
C THR A 463 -13.74 13.96 -6.80
N GLY A 464 -14.22 14.94 -7.57
CA GLY A 464 -13.46 16.14 -7.92
C GLY A 464 -12.57 15.98 -9.13
N PHE A 465 -12.84 15.00 -10.00
CA PHE A 465 -12.17 14.92 -11.28
C PHE A 465 -12.35 16.23 -12.07
N PRO A 466 -11.32 16.79 -12.72
CA PRO A 466 -11.44 18.02 -13.49
C PRO A 466 -12.65 17.98 -14.44
N THR A 467 -13.47 19.04 -14.43
CA THR A 467 -14.77 19.16 -15.12
C THR A 467 -15.97 18.45 -14.48
N GLU A 468 -15.80 17.63 -13.46
CA GLU A 468 -16.92 17.02 -12.73
C GLU A 468 -17.71 18.08 -11.94
N THR A 469 -19.02 17.98 -11.98
CA THR A 469 -19.92 18.83 -11.17
C THR A 469 -20.31 18.14 -9.86
N PRO A 470 -20.75 18.89 -8.83
CA PRO A 470 -21.21 18.28 -7.57
C PRO A 470 -22.34 17.27 -7.75
N ASP A 471 -23.25 17.50 -8.71
CA ASP A 471 -24.37 16.59 -8.95
C ASP A 471 -23.91 15.28 -9.59
N GLU A 472 -22.94 15.32 -10.51
CA GLU A 472 -22.37 14.12 -11.12
C GLU A 472 -21.58 13.28 -10.11
N ALA A 473 -20.86 13.92 -9.17
CA ALA A 473 -20.21 13.20 -8.08
C ALA A 473 -21.23 12.52 -7.15
N ARG A 474 -22.35 13.20 -6.86
CA ARG A 474 -23.46 12.62 -6.06
C ARG A 474 -24.11 11.44 -6.76
N GLU A 475 -24.30 11.46 -8.09
CA GLU A 475 -24.83 10.33 -8.85
C GLU A 475 -24.01 9.06 -8.61
N SER A 476 -22.69 9.17 -8.54
CA SER A 476 -21.78 8.03 -8.31
C SER A 476 -22.00 7.40 -6.93
N VAL A 477 -22.12 8.21 -5.90
CA VAL A 477 -22.40 7.72 -4.54
C VAL A 477 -23.83 7.23 -4.39
N ASP A 478 -24.80 7.90 -5.03
CA ASP A 478 -26.20 7.48 -5.02
C ASP A 478 -26.40 6.11 -5.69
N PHE A 479 -25.65 5.80 -6.74
CA PHE A 479 -25.60 4.45 -7.31
C PHE A 479 -25.20 3.40 -6.28
N VAL A 480 -24.21 3.68 -5.45
CA VAL A 480 -23.76 2.75 -4.41
C VAL A 480 -24.78 2.63 -3.27
N VAL A 481 -25.20 3.76 -2.68
CA VAL A 481 -25.97 3.76 -1.43
C VAL A 481 -27.48 3.52 -1.61
N ASN A 482 -28.01 3.67 -2.82
CA ASN A 482 -29.42 3.44 -3.14
C ASN A 482 -29.67 2.18 -3.99
N ASN A 483 -28.62 1.53 -4.49
CA ASN A 483 -28.76 0.31 -5.28
C ASN A 483 -28.87 -0.92 -4.37
N GLN A 484 -30.09 -1.45 -4.25
CA GLN A 484 -30.34 -2.61 -3.40
C GLN A 484 -29.52 -3.86 -3.80
N ARG A 485 -29.19 -4.02 -5.09
CA ARG A 485 -28.35 -5.14 -5.54
C ARG A 485 -26.93 -4.99 -5.05
N VAL A 486 -26.35 -3.79 -5.15
CA VAL A 486 -25.01 -3.47 -4.62
C VAL A 486 -24.97 -3.73 -3.11
N LEU A 487 -25.94 -3.17 -2.38
CA LEU A 487 -26.03 -3.31 -0.92
C LEU A 487 -26.35 -4.75 -0.45
N ALA A 488 -27.04 -5.54 -1.28
CA ALA A 488 -27.29 -6.95 -0.99
C ALA A 488 -26.11 -7.86 -1.34
N SER A 489 -25.11 -7.35 -2.08
CA SER A 489 -23.90 -8.11 -2.39
C SER A 489 -23.11 -8.37 -1.12
N ARG A 490 -22.87 -9.63 -0.84
CA ARG A 490 -22.10 -10.05 0.34
C ARG A 490 -20.66 -9.59 0.22
N GLY A 491 -20.09 -9.05 1.31
CA GLY A 491 -18.73 -8.52 1.32
C GLY A 491 -18.53 -7.34 0.36
N PHE A 492 -19.62 -6.62 -0.01
CA PHE A 492 -19.47 -5.38 -0.76
C PHE A 492 -18.74 -4.34 0.08
N SER A 493 -17.84 -3.62 -0.55
CA SER A 493 -17.15 -2.47 0.05
C SER A 493 -16.90 -1.41 -1.01
N CYS A 494 -16.73 -0.18 -0.57
CA CYS A 494 -16.50 0.95 -1.46
C CYS A 494 -15.57 1.95 -0.78
N ILE A 495 -14.58 2.42 -1.52
CA ILE A 495 -13.73 3.54 -1.12
C ILE A 495 -13.94 4.67 -2.12
N ILE A 496 -14.17 5.87 -1.62
CA ILE A 496 -14.15 7.09 -2.40
C ILE A 496 -12.87 7.84 -2.08
N SER A 497 -12.22 8.39 -3.11
CA SER A 497 -11.03 9.23 -2.97
C SER A 497 -11.28 10.60 -3.59
N GLN A 498 -10.70 11.63 -3.02
CA GLN A 498 -10.61 12.91 -3.71
C GLN A 498 -9.61 12.78 -4.87
N PHE A 499 -9.92 13.40 -6.00
CA PHE A 499 -9.02 13.42 -7.15
C PHE A 499 -7.69 14.10 -6.81
N ASP A 500 -6.60 13.42 -7.11
CA ASP A 500 -5.24 13.94 -6.99
C ASP A 500 -4.56 13.92 -8.37
N LEU A 501 -3.92 15.04 -8.74
CA LEU A 501 -3.23 15.15 -10.02
C LEU A 501 -1.79 14.70 -9.88
N GLU A 502 -1.51 13.48 -10.30
CA GLU A 502 -0.18 12.90 -10.21
C GLU A 502 0.72 13.21 -11.42
N LYS A 503 2.03 13.13 -11.18
CA LYS A 503 3.06 13.17 -12.21
C LYS A 503 2.98 11.94 -13.13
N GLY A 504 3.38 12.12 -14.39
CA GLY A 504 3.37 11.06 -15.40
C GLY A 504 2.02 10.85 -16.08
N THR A 505 0.94 11.50 -15.60
CA THR A 505 -0.41 11.35 -16.15
C THR A 505 -0.61 12.07 -17.48
N PRO A 506 -1.57 11.62 -18.33
CA PRO A 506 -2.00 12.39 -19.50
C PRO A 506 -2.53 13.78 -19.15
N LEU A 507 -3.17 13.94 -17.99
CA LEU A 507 -3.63 15.24 -17.48
C LEU A 507 -2.48 16.22 -17.27
N GLU A 508 -1.39 15.78 -16.65
CA GLU A 508 -0.19 16.62 -16.48
C GLU A 508 0.39 17.08 -17.82
N LYS A 509 0.42 16.18 -18.81
CA LYS A 509 1.02 16.45 -20.13
C LYS A 509 0.22 17.44 -20.98
N ASN A 510 -1.10 17.52 -20.77
CA ASN A 510 -1.99 18.42 -21.50
C ASN A 510 -3.13 18.94 -20.59
N PRO A 511 -2.82 19.71 -19.54
CA PRO A 511 -3.78 20.11 -18.52
C PRO A 511 -4.96 20.92 -19.05
N SER A 512 -4.73 21.78 -20.06
CA SER A 512 -5.77 22.62 -20.64
C SER A 512 -6.90 21.83 -21.32
N ALA A 513 -6.66 20.59 -21.74
CA ALA A 513 -7.70 19.73 -22.31
C ALA A 513 -8.81 19.37 -21.28
N TRP A 514 -8.54 19.53 -19.99
CA TRP A 514 -9.47 19.28 -18.88
C TRP A 514 -9.76 20.54 -18.07
N GLY A 515 -9.57 21.75 -18.66
CA GLY A 515 -9.84 23.01 -17.99
C GLY A 515 -8.86 23.35 -16.86
N ILE A 516 -7.73 22.66 -16.78
CA ILE A 516 -6.67 22.98 -15.81
C ILE A 516 -5.83 24.12 -16.37
N THR A 517 -5.77 25.23 -15.64
CA THR A 517 -5.12 26.48 -16.07
C THR A 517 -3.76 26.69 -15.45
N GLU A 518 -3.50 26.08 -14.31
CA GLU A 518 -2.27 26.26 -13.55
C GLU A 518 -1.90 24.98 -12.81
N LEU A 519 -0.63 24.57 -12.90
CA LEU A 519 -0.05 23.49 -12.12
C LEU A 519 1.03 24.07 -11.21
N HIS A 520 1.02 23.71 -9.95
CA HIS A 520 1.97 24.17 -8.97
C HIS A 520 2.42 23.06 -8.03
N THR A 521 3.71 22.97 -7.77
CA THR A 521 4.28 22.21 -6.65
C THR A 521 5.14 23.18 -5.84
N PRO A 522 4.92 23.31 -4.53
CA PRO A 522 5.78 24.13 -3.68
C PRO A 522 7.25 23.72 -3.86
N PRO A 523 8.19 24.67 -4.01
CA PRO A 523 9.61 24.33 -4.20
C PRO A 523 10.19 23.46 -3.09
N GLU A 524 9.71 23.64 -1.85
CA GLU A 524 10.07 22.87 -0.67
C GLU A 524 9.54 21.41 -0.69
N HIS A 525 8.55 21.10 -1.51
CA HIS A 525 7.99 19.76 -1.66
C HIS A 525 8.70 19.01 -2.80
N ASP A 526 10.00 18.81 -2.66
CA ASP A 526 10.84 18.16 -3.66
C ASP A 526 10.55 16.67 -3.86
N LEU A 527 9.91 16.02 -2.88
CA LEU A 527 9.43 14.63 -2.95
C LEU A 527 7.92 14.51 -3.27
N SER A 528 7.24 15.60 -3.65
CA SER A 528 5.82 15.52 -4.03
C SER A 528 5.64 14.70 -5.31
N LEU A 529 4.67 13.78 -5.28
CA LEU A 529 4.27 12.94 -6.41
C LEU A 529 3.21 13.60 -7.30
N GLY A 530 2.58 14.69 -6.84
CA GLY A 530 1.47 15.36 -7.51
C GLY A 530 1.63 16.87 -7.59
N TYR A 531 0.56 17.51 -8.04
CA TYR A 531 0.43 18.94 -8.23
C TYR A 531 -0.81 19.51 -7.57
N SER A 532 -0.69 20.68 -6.96
CA SER A 532 -1.83 21.57 -6.77
C SER A 532 -2.18 22.21 -8.11
N TYR A 533 -3.46 22.45 -8.38
CA TYR A 533 -3.91 22.94 -9.66
C TYR A 533 -5.09 23.92 -9.52
N LYS A 534 -5.30 24.76 -10.56
CA LYS A 534 -6.50 25.57 -10.73
C LYS A 534 -7.26 25.11 -11.96
N ILE A 535 -8.59 25.22 -11.91
CA ILE A 535 -9.49 24.82 -12.99
C ILE A 535 -10.44 25.96 -13.37
N ASP A 536 -10.88 25.96 -14.62
CA ASP A 536 -11.90 26.91 -15.14
C ASP A 536 -13.32 26.35 -15.01
N THR A 537 -13.49 25.03 -14.99
CA THR A 537 -14.80 24.36 -15.02
C THR A 537 -14.80 23.14 -14.12
N GLY A 538 -15.94 22.88 -13.46
CA GLY A 538 -16.08 21.83 -12.46
C GLY A 538 -15.79 22.35 -11.06
N MET A 539 -15.56 21.44 -10.12
CA MET A 539 -15.25 21.75 -8.72
C MET A 539 -13.77 22.09 -8.57
N ASN A 540 -13.45 23.16 -7.85
CA ASN A 540 -12.07 23.36 -7.39
C ASN A 540 -11.72 22.40 -6.25
N SER A 541 -10.44 22.34 -5.85
CA SER A 541 -9.98 21.38 -4.83
C SER A 541 -10.68 21.53 -3.48
N ASP A 542 -10.99 22.77 -3.05
CA ASP A 542 -11.64 23.02 -1.76
C ASP A 542 -13.12 22.56 -1.79
N GLU A 543 -13.83 22.85 -2.89
CA GLU A 543 -15.20 22.37 -3.12
C GLU A 543 -15.25 20.83 -3.18
N ALA A 544 -14.28 20.23 -3.87
CA ALA A 544 -14.16 18.78 -3.97
C ALA A 544 -13.87 18.14 -2.61
N GLU A 545 -13.02 18.75 -1.76
CA GLU A 545 -12.74 18.26 -0.42
C GLU A 545 -13.97 18.28 0.49
N VAL A 546 -14.75 19.38 0.46
CA VAL A 546 -15.99 19.49 1.24
C VAL A 546 -16.99 18.43 0.80
N LEU A 547 -17.17 18.27 -0.52
CA LEU A 547 -18.09 17.27 -1.07
C LEU A 547 -17.60 15.84 -0.78
N TYR A 548 -16.32 15.57 -0.91
CA TYR A 548 -15.72 14.28 -0.57
C TYR A 548 -16.08 13.84 0.85
N ARG A 549 -15.94 14.73 1.84
CA ARG A 549 -16.28 14.43 3.24
C ARG A 549 -17.78 14.11 3.40
N GLU A 550 -18.67 14.90 2.78
CA GLU A 550 -20.11 14.64 2.77
C GLU A 550 -20.43 13.24 2.20
N LEU A 551 -19.81 12.92 1.06
CA LEU A 551 -20.07 11.67 0.35
C LEU A 551 -19.46 10.46 1.07
N GLN A 552 -18.30 10.62 1.69
CA GLN A 552 -17.67 9.58 2.52
C GLN A 552 -18.55 9.24 3.74
N GLU A 553 -19.09 10.24 4.44
CA GLU A 553 -20.01 10.03 5.54
C GLU A 553 -21.26 9.25 5.09
N LYS A 554 -21.84 9.62 3.93
CA LYS A 554 -23.01 8.96 3.35
C LYS A 554 -22.74 7.48 3.01
N ILE A 555 -21.54 7.15 2.48
CA ILE A 555 -21.13 5.77 2.24
C ILE A 555 -21.02 5.02 3.57
N ASN A 556 -20.32 5.57 4.56
CA ASN A 556 -20.11 4.95 5.87
C ASN A 556 -21.42 4.67 6.61
N GLU A 557 -22.43 5.51 6.43
CA GLU A 557 -23.76 5.30 7.03
C GLU A 557 -24.54 4.13 6.39
N LYS A 558 -24.39 3.91 5.09
CA LYS A 558 -25.22 3.01 4.28
C LYS A 558 -24.56 1.67 3.98
N VAL A 559 -23.27 1.68 3.73
CA VAL A 559 -22.50 0.46 3.43
C VAL A 559 -22.08 -0.18 4.74
N LYS A 560 -22.93 -1.07 5.25
CA LYS A 560 -22.70 -1.82 6.52
C LYS A 560 -22.26 -3.25 6.27
N THR A 561 -21.43 -3.44 5.28
CA THR A 561 -20.83 -4.73 4.96
C THR A 561 -19.46 -4.86 5.61
N PHE A 562 -18.82 -6.00 5.43
CA PHE A 562 -17.48 -6.22 5.98
C PHE A 562 -16.53 -5.11 5.49
N PRO A 563 -15.94 -4.31 6.39
CA PRO A 563 -15.19 -3.14 5.99
C PRO A 563 -13.81 -3.55 5.45
N ASP A 564 -13.55 -3.27 4.18
CA ASP A 564 -12.21 -3.36 3.60
C ASP A 564 -11.34 -2.12 3.89
N ASN A 565 -11.71 -1.35 4.90
CA ASN A 565 -10.98 -0.12 5.24
C ASN A 565 -9.55 -0.39 5.69
N TYR A 566 -9.26 -1.60 6.14
CA TYR A 566 -7.95 -2.01 6.65
C TYR A 566 -7.17 -2.87 5.66
N SER A 567 -7.85 -3.77 4.94
CA SER A 567 -7.24 -4.55 3.86
C SER A 567 -8.30 -5.18 2.95
N LEU A 568 -8.07 -5.15 1.65
CA LEU A 568 -8.92 -5.88 0.69
C LEU A 568 -8.85 -7.40 0.89
N SER A 569 -7.78 -7.90 1.50
CA SER A 569 -7.62 -9.30 1.88
C SER A 569 -8.60 -9.75 2.95
N ASP A 570 -9.04 -8.83 3.84
CA ASP A 570 -9.98 -9.15 4.92
C ASP A 570 -11.33 -9.56 4.36
N GLY A 571 -11.80 -8.87 3.31
CA GLY A 571 -13.00 -9.26 2.59
C GLY A 571 -12.87 -10.61 1.88
N LEU A 572 -11.70 -10.92 1.32
CA LEU A 572 -11.41 -12.23 0.73
C LEU A 572 -11.50 -13.35 1.77
N LEU A 573 -10.87 -13.17 2.94
CA LEU A 573 -10.91 -14.12 4.05
C LEU A 573 -12.34 -14.36 4.51
N TYR A 574 -13.10 -13.30 4.78
CA TYR A 574 -14.49 -13.38 5.21
C TYR A 574 -15.38 -14.14 4.23
N LEU A 575 -15.28 -13.82 2.93
CA LEU A 575 -16.07 -14.48 1.89
C LEU A 575 -15.61 -15.93 1.62
N GLY A 576 -14.32 -16.20 1.78
CA GLY A 576 -13.77 -17.55 1.62
C GLY A 576 -14.20 -18.51 2.73
N HIS A 577 -14.30 -18.02 3.97
CA HIS A 577 -14.74 -18.80 5.13
C HIS A 577 -16.24 -19.11 5.08
N ASN A 578 -17.08 -18.12 4.78
CA ASN A 578 -18.55 -18.22 4.88
C ASN A 578 -19.22 -18.79 3.62
N GLN A 579 -18.60 -19.70 2.88
CA GLN A 579 -19.12 -20.22 1.61
C GLN A 579 -20.45 -20.98 1.75
N GLU A 580 -20.62 -21.79 2.79
CA GLU A 580 -21.80 -22.66 2.96
C GLU A 580 -23.07 -21.88 3.31
N GLU A 581 -22.96 -20.74 3.97
CA GLU A 581 -24.09 -19.85 4.25
C GLU A 581 -24.51 -19.00 3.03
N LEU A 582 -23.75 -19.08 1.94
CA LEU A 582 -23.80 -18.17 0.82
C LEU A 582 -24.55 -18.70 -0.41
N THR A 583 -24.98 -19.97 -0.43
CA THR A 583 -25.81 -20.50 -1.52
C THR A 583 -27.20 -19.83 -1.49
N PRO A 584 -27.63 -19.12 -2.58
CA PRO A 584 -28.98 -18.59 -2.67
C PRO A 584 -29.97 -19.76 -2.59
N SER A 585 -30.92 -19.71 -1.66
CA SER A 585 -32.05 -20.63 -1.56
C SER A 585 -33.01 -20.44 -2.75
#